data_9ba6e75fb29202f4de3e6c611c74498d
#
_entry.id   9ba6e75fb29202f4de3e6c611c74498d
#
_cell.length_a   1.000
_cell.length_b   1.000
_cell.length_c   1.000
_cell.angle_alpha   90.00
_cell.angle_beta   90.00
_cell.angle_gamma   90.00
#
_symmetry.space_group_name_H-M   'P 1'
#
loop_
_entity.id
_entity.type
_entity.pdbx_description
1 polymer ?
#
loop_
_entity_poly.entity_id
_entity_poly.type
_entity_poly.pdbx_seq_one_letter_code
_entity_poly.pdbx_strand_id
1 'polypeptide(L)'
;MENINWSDLSFGYMKTDYNVRCYYRDGKWGELEVSSSEIINIHMAATCLHYGQESFEGLKAFKGRDGKIRVFRMDENGKRMQSSSRGIKMAELPVEKFEEAIRKVVKLNERFVPPYESGAALYIRPLMIGLGAQVGVKPALEYMFMVFVTPVGPYFKGGFKPSKVCIMRDYDRAAPQGTGTIKVGGNYAATLVAVSYTHLTLPTIRL
;
A
#
# COMPACT_ATOMS: atom_id res chain seq x y z
N MET A 1 0.45 -6.79 -27.24
CA MET A 1 0.78 -6.03 -26.02
C MET A 1 -0.02 -4.74 -26.11
N GLU A 2 -0.91 -4.46 -25.16
CA GLU A 2 -1.58 -3.16 -25.13
C GLU A 2 -0.53 -2.06 -24.96
N ASN A 3 -0.60 -1.06 -25.80
CA ASN A 3 0.31 0.08 -25.81
C ASN A 3 -0.11 0.98 -24.63
N ILE A 4 0.60 0.86 -23.49
CA ILE A 4 0.33 1.71 -22.32
C ILE A 4 0.70 3.14 -22.65
N ASN A 5 -0.28 4.06 -22.59
CA ASN A 5 -0.01 5.47 -22.71
C ASN A 5 0.54 6.02 -21.39
N TRP A 6 1.87 6.06 -21.26
CA TRP A 6 2.56 6.48 -20.04
C TRP A 6 2.30 7.93 -19.64
N SER A 7 1.92 8.79 -20.59
CA SER A 7 1.64 10.22 -20.33
C SER A 7 0.28 10.45 -19.67
N ASP A 8 -0.67 9.55 -19.85
CA ASP A 8 -2.03 9.69 -19.33
C ASP A 8 -2.28 8.95 -18.02
N LEU A 9 -1.24 8.36 -17.43
CA LEU A 9 -1.39 7.65 -16.17
C LEU A 9 -1.87 8.60 -15.06
N SER A 10 -2.89 8.16 -14.36
CA SER A 10 -3.34 8.74 -13.08
C SER A 10 -2.79 7.92 -11.91
N PHE A 11 -3.17 8.27 -10.67
CA PHE A 11 -2.92 7.43 -9.50
C PHE A 11 -4.08 6.44 -9.30
N GLY A 12 -4.42 5.71 -10.38
CA GLY A 12 -5.48 4.70 -10.43
C GLY A 12 -4.90 3.28 -10.49
N TYR A 13 -5.77 2.30 -10.24
CA TYR A 13 -5.39 0.90 -10.40
C TYR A 13 -5.39 0.50 -11.88
N MET A 14 -4.30 -0.14 -12.30
CA MET A 14 -4.19 -0.82 -13.59
C MET A 14 -3.72 -2.25 -13.32
N LYS A 15 -4.39 -3.22 -13.93
CA LYS A 15 -4.02 -4.63 -13.83
C LYS A 15 -2.61 -4.87 -14.35
N THR A 16 -1.86 -5.69 -13.61
CA THR A 16 -0.55 -6.21 -13.99
C THR A 16 -0.56 -7.73 -14.00
N ASP A 17 0.55 -8.37 -14.41
CA ASP A 17 0.54 -9.81 -14.64
C ASP A 17 0.48 -10.63 -13.36
N TYR A 18 1.23 -10.21 -12.32
CA TYR A 18 1.44 -11.02 -11.13
C TYR A 18 1.43 -10.20 -9.86
N ASN A 19 1.01 -10.84 -8.77
CA ASN A 19 1.24 -10.43 -7.40
C ASN A 19 2.02 -11.53 -6.65
N VAL A 20 2.56 -11.19 -5.49
CA VAL A 20 3.29 -12.12 -4.62
C VAL A 20 2.57 -12.20 -3.30
N ARG A 21 2.37 -13.40 -2.77
CA ARG A 21 1.67 -13.68 -1.51
C ARG A 21 2.54 -14.51 -0.59
N CYS A 22 2.34 -14.38 0.71
CA CYS A 22 2.97 -15.18 1.74
C CYS A 22 2.01 -15.32 2.92
N TYR A 23 1.88 -16.50 3.47
CA TYR A 23 0.96 -16.77 4.57
C TYR A 23 1.71 -17.05 5.86
N TYR A 24 1.20 -16.52 6.96
CA TYR A 24 1.60 -16.87 8.31
C TYR A 24 0.59 -17.85 8.88
N ARG A 25 1.03 -19.05 9.20
CA ARG A 25 0.23 -20.12 9.81
C ARG A 25 1.10 -20.92 10.75
N ASP A 26 0.51 -21.47 11.79
CA ASP A 26 1.21 -22.32 12.78
C ASP A 26 2.48 -21.66 13.34
N GLY A 27 2.40 -20.35 13.59
CA GLY A 27 3.50 -19.58 14.20
C GLY A 27 4.66 -19.22 13.26
N LYS A 28 4.55 -19.42 11.95
CA LYS A 28 5.63 -19.17 10.99
C LYS A 28 5.15 -18.63 9.64
N TRP A 29 6.01 -17.85 9.00
CA TRP A 29 5.84 -17.42 7.61
C TRP A 29 6.22 -18.55 6.65
N GLY A 30 5.36 -18.79 5.66
CA GLY A 30 5.60 -19.72 4.56
C GLY A 30 6.49 -19.14 3.45
N GLU A 31 6.46 -19.78 2.29
CA GLU A 31 7.18 -19.35 1.09
C GLU A 31 6.44 -18.24 0.34
N LEU A 32 7.15 -17.54 -0.53
CA LEU A 32 6.59 -16.53 -1.43
C LEU A 32 5.93 -17.20 -2.65
N GLU A 33 4.63 -17.14 -2.71
CA GLU A 33 3.79 -17.66 -3.78
C GLU A 33 3.52 -16.58 -4.84
N VAL A 34 3.59 -16.95 -6.12
CA VAL A 34 3.23 -16.06 -7.24
C VAL A 34 1.81 -16.36 -7.69
N SER A 35 1.01 -15.32 -7.90
CA SER A 35 -0.36 -15.44 -8.38
C SER A 35 -0.65 -14.41 -9.47
N SER A 36 -1.41 -14.81 -10.49
CA SER A 36 -2.00 -13.90 -11.49
C SER A 36 -3.43 -13.47 -11.14
N SER A 37 -4.02 -14.02 -10.07
CA SER A 37 -5.36 -13.67 -9.62
C SER A 37 -5.36 -12.34 -8.89
N GLU A 38 -6.24 -11.43 -9.30
CA GLU A 38 -6.52 -10.17 -8.61
C GLU A 38 -7.44 -10.35 -7.41
N ILE A 39 -8.04 -11.55 -7.27
CA ILE A 39 -8.99 -11.84 -6.21
C ILE A 39 -8.30 -12.63 -5.10
N ILE A 40 -8.64 -12.30 -3.88
CA ILE A 40 -8.26 -13.03 -2.67
C ILE A 40 -9.51 -13.58 -2.00
N ASN A 41 -9.43 -14.83 -1.53
CA ASN A 41 -10.50 -15.45 -0.75
C ASN A 41 -10.18 -15.31 0.73
N ILE A 42 -11.06 -14.65 1.48
CA ILE A 42 -10.95 -14.47 2.93
C ILE A 42 -12.25 -14.90 3.60
N HIS A 43 -12.14 -15.40 4.83
CA HIS A 43 -13.32 -15.76 5.61
C HIS A 43 -14.13 -14.52 5.99
N MET A 44 -15.46 -14.59 5.96
CA MET A 44 -16.33 -13.44 6.27
C MET A 44 -16.12 -12.86 7.69
N ALA A 45 -15.63 -13.66 8.63
CA ALA A 45 -15.29 -13.23 10.00
C ALA A 45 -13.80 -12.91 10.18
N ALA A 46 -13.06 -12.59 9.11
CA ALA A 46 -11.64 -12.21 9.22
C ALA A 46 -11.48 -10.89 9.98
N THR A 47 -10.45 -10.82 10.82
CA THR A 47 -10.19 -9.65 11.69
C THR A 47 -9.93 -8.37 10.90
N CYS A 48 -9.39 -8.48 9.69
CA CYS A 48 -9.18 -7.32 8.83
C CYS A 48 -10.50 -6.65 8.40
N LEU A 49 -11.59 -7.42 8.25
CA LEU A 49 -12.90 -6.91 7.83
C LEU A 49 -13.66 -6.21 8.97
N HIS A 50 -13.49 -6.69 10.21
CA HIS A 50 -14.30 -6.24 11.34
C HIS A 50 -13.56 -5.30 12.28
N TYR A 51 -12.25 -5.48 12.43
CA TYR A 51 -11.44 -4.76 13.42
C TYR A 51 -10.29 -3.97 12.78
N GLY A 52 -10.24 -3.90 11.43
CA GLY A 52 -9.20 -3.17 10.72
C GLY A 52 -7.79 -3.71 11.03
N GLN A 53 -7.66 -5.01 11.37
CA GLN A 53 -6.35 -5.60 11.62
C GLN A 53 -5.62 -5.84 10.30
N GLU A 54 -5.08 -4.74 9.76
CA GLU A 54 -4.33 -4.69 8.52
C GLU A 54 -3.28 -3.57 8.58
N SER A 55 -2.18 -3.73 7.85
CA SER A 55 -1.17 -2.70 7.64
C SER A 55 -0.71 -2.70 6.19
N PHE A 56 -0.29 -1.56 5.68
CA PHE A 56 0.17 -1.46 4.31
C PHE A 56 1.36 -0.55 4.14
N GLU A 57 2.05 -0.71 3.02
CA GLU A 57 3.16 0.13 2.63
C GLU A 57 2.96 0.70 1.21
N GLY A 58 3.78 1.66 0.87
CA GLY A 58 3.80 2.23 -0.47
C GLY A 58 5.22 2.59 -0.86
N LEU A 59 5.68 2.00 -1.97
CA LEU A 59 6.98 2.25 -2.57
C LEU A 59 6.80 2.53 -4.06
N LYS A 60 7.89 2.93 -4.71
CA LYS A 60 7.93 3.09 -6.16
C LYS A 60 9.21 2.47 -6.73
N ALA A 61 9.07 1.76 -7.85
CA ALA A 61 10.19 1.37 -8.67
C ALA A 61 10.31 2.34 -9.86
N PHE A 62 11.53 2.79 -10.11
CA PHE A 62 11.86 3.74 -11.18
C PHE A 62 12.88 3.12 -12.12
N LYS A 63 12.70 3.35 -13.41
CA LYS A 63 13.72 3.06 -14.42
C LYS A 63 14.68 4.25 -14.51
N GLY A 64 15.95 3.99 -14.30
CA GLY A 64 17.00 5.01 -14.45
C GLY A 64 17.38 5.24 -15.91
N ARG A 65 18.14 6.30 -16.21
CA ARG A 65 18.71 6.58 -17.53
C ARG A 65 19.58 5.44 -18.07
N ASP A 66 20.21 4.68 -17.18
CA ASP A 66 21.00 3.50 -17.48
C ASP A 66 20.16 2.22 -17.70
N GLY A 67 18.84 2.35 -17.77
CA GLY A 67 17.89 1.25 -17.94
C GLY A 67 17.66 0.38 -16.70
N LYS A 68 18.41 0.59 -15.60
CA LYS A 68 18.27 -0.22 -14.38
C LYS A 68 17.06 0.22 -13.57
N ILE A 69 16.35 -0.75 -13.01
CA ILE A 69 15.22 -0.52 -12.12
C ILE A 69 15.73 -0.42 -10.68
N ARG A 70 15.23 0.59 -9.96
CA ARG A 70 15.61 0.88 -8.58
C ARG A 70 14.38 1.12 -7.71
N VAL A 71 14.45 0.61 -6.49
CA VAL A 71 13.51 0.92 -5.39
C VAL A 71 14.31 1.60 -4.27
N PHE A 72 13.86 2.75 -3.82
CA PHE A 72 14.57 3.54 -2.82
C PHE A 72 14.24 3.05 -1.41
N ARG A 73 15.27 2.69 -0.63
CA ARG A 73 15.21 2.36 0.82
C ARG A 73 14.05 1.42 1.21
N MET A 74 13.88 0.32 0.48
CA MET A 74 12.79 -0.62 0.74
C MET A 74 12.91 -1.33 2.10
N ASP A 75 14.12 -1.44 2.64
CA ASP A 75 14.40 -1.94 3.99
C ASP A 75 13.68 -1.10 5.07
N GLU A 76 13.66 0.22 4.94
CA GLU A 76 12.97 1.11 5.88
C GLU A 76 11.44 0.95 5.81
N ASN A 77 10.90 0.66 4.63
CA ASN A 77 9.48 0.30 4.51
C ASN A 77 9.19 -1.04 5.18
N GLY A 78 10.08 -2.03 5.06
CA GLY A 78 9.98 -3.30 5.76
C GLY A 78 9.98 -3.13 7.28
N LYS A 79 10.93 -2.34 7.81
CA LYS A 79 11.01 -2.00 9.24
C LYS A 79 9.76 -1.26 9.73
N ARG A 80 9.19 -0.33 8.91
CA ARG A 80 7.97 0.38 9.27
C ARG A 80 6.76 -0.55 9.25
N MET A 81 6.68 -1.51 8.31
CA MET A 81 5.64 -2.53 8.32
C MET A 81 5.71 -3.39 9.59
N GLN A 82 6.91 -3.78 10.05
CA GLN A 82 7.07 -4.47 11.34
C GLN A 82 6.58 -3.61 12.51
N SER A 83 6.96 -2.32 12.54
CA SER A 83 6.49 -1.40 13.58
C SER A 83 4.95 -1.26 13.57
N SER A 84 4.34 -1.17 12.40
CA SER A 84 2.88 -1.13 12.26
C SER A 84 2.24 -2.44 12.75
N SER A 85 2.81 -3.57 12.38
CA SER A 85 2.33 -4.90 12.82
C SER A 85 2.37 -5.04 14.33
N ARG A 86 3.48 -4.64 14.99
CA ARG A 86 3.57 -4.62 16.45
C ARG A 86 2.48 -3.76 17.10
N GLY A 87 2.20 -2.59 16.51
CA GLY A 87 1.22 -1.64 17.03
C GLY A 87 -0.21 -2.17 17.09
N ILE A 88 -0.57 -3.12 16.21
CA ILE A 88 -1.88 -3.77 16.17
C ILE A 88 -1.80 -5.28 16.41
N LYS A 89 -0.71 -5.74 17.04
CA LYS A 89 -0.53 -7.14 17.48
C LYS A 89 -0.61 -8.16 16.34
N MET A 90 -0.12 -7.83 15.16
CA MET A 90 0.05 -8.77 14.04
C MET A 90 1.42 -9.45 14.10
N ALA A 91 1.55 -10.59 13.44
CA ALA A 91 2.85 -11.24 13.23
C ALA A 91 3.77 -10.33 12.40
N GLU A 92 5.04 -10.22 12.80
CA GLU A 92 6.02 -9.44 12.06
C GLU A 92 6.57 -10.23 10.88
N LEU A 93 6.56 -9.63 9.70
CA LEU A 93 7.24 -10.19 8.52
C LEU A 93 8.72 -9.83 8.60
N PRO A 94 9.68 -10.78 8.44
CA PRO A 94 11.11 -10.46 8.33
C PRO A 94 11.39 -9.46 7.20
N VAL A 95 12.28 -8.49 7.47
CA VAL A 95 12.62 -7.44 6.49
C VAL A 95 13.18 -8.06 5.20
N GLU A 96 13.99 -9.09 5.34
CA GLU A 96 14.59 -9.81 4.22
C GLU A 96 13.51 -10.45 3.32
N LYS A 97 12.47 -11.03 3.92
CA LYS A 97 11.33 -11.61 3.18
C LYS A 97 10.47 -10.53 2.53
N PHE A 98 10.32 -9.38 3.18
CA PHE A 98 9.69 -8.21 2.57
C PHE A 98 10.45 -7.73 1.33
N GLU A 99 11.77 -7.55 1.44
CA GLU A 99 12.62 -7.15 0.31
C GLU A 99 12.61 -8.17 -0.84
N GLU A 100 12.68 -9.46 -0.52
CA GLU A 100 12.60 -10.53 -1.51
C GLU A 100 11.29 -10.46 -2.29
N ALA A 101 10.16 -10.27 -1.60
CA ALA A 101 8.84 -10.12 -2.24
C ALA A 101 8.77 -8.89 -3.16
N ILE A 102 9.33 -7.75 -2.73
CA ILE A 102 9.41 -6.53 -3.55
C ILE A 102 10.24 -6.78 -4.82
N ARG A 103 11.44 -7.37 -4.70
CA ARG A 103 12.29 -7.69 -5.85
C ARG A 103 11.58 -8.64 -6.81
N LYS A 104 10.94 -9.68 -6.26
CA LYS A 104 10.22 -10.70 -7.03
C LYS A 104 9.06 -10.11 -7.82
N VAL A 105 8.18 -9.32 -7.18
CA VAL A 105 7.03 -8.73 -7.86
C VAL A 105 7.42 -7.71 -8.93
N VAL A 106 8.46 -6.89 -8.67
CA VAL A 106 8.98 -5.94 -9.66
C VAL A 106 9.56 -6.66 -10.87
N LYS A 107 10.36 -7.70 -10.66
CA LYS A 107 10.94 -8.51 -11.74
C LYS A 107 9.87 -9.18 -12.60
N LEU A 108 8.85 -9.77 -11.98
CA LEU A 108 7.75 -10.43 -12.67
C LEU A 108 6.87 -9.46 -13.51
N ASN A 109 6.87 -8.19 -13.14
CA ASN A 109 6.09 -7.14 -13.80
C ASN A 109 6.98 -6.06 -14.46
N GLU A 110 8.20 -6.40 -14.83
CA GLU A 110 9.19 -5.45 -15.37
C GLU A 110 8.67 -4.65 -16.56
N ARG A 111 7.84 -5.26 -17.42
CA ARG A 111 7.25 -4.61 -18.60
C ARG A 111 6.32 -3.45 -18.26
N PHE A 112 5.86 -3.37 -17.01
CA PHE A 112 5.01 -2.29 -16.49
C PHE A 112 5.79 -1.18 -15.80
N VAL A 113 7.11 -1.28 -15.72
CA VAL A 113 7.95 -0.19 -15.20
C VAL A 113 8.03 0.90 -16.27
N PRO A 114 7.48 2.11 -16.01
CA PRO A 114 7.47 3.17 -16.99
C PRO A 114 8.88 3.58 -17.43
N PRO A 115 9.07 4.02 -18.66
CA PRO A 115 10.35 4.56 -19.13
C PRO A 115 10.74 5.82 -18.34
N TYR A 116 12.03 6.09 -18.24
CA TYR A 116 12.57 7.21 -17.46
C TYR A 116 11.94 8.56 -17.88
N GLU A 117 11.78 8.78 -19.17
CA GLU A 117 11.33 10.04 -19.76
C GLU A 117 9.86 10.37 -19.43
N SER A 118 9.08 9.36 -19.05
CA SER A 118 7.66 9.53 -18.73
C SER A 118 7.41 10.27 -17.41
N GLY A 119 8.40 10.32 -16.51
CA GLY A 119 8.23 10.81 -15.13
C GLY A 119 7.27 9.97 -14.26
N ALA A 120 6.75 8.87 -14.81
CA ALA A 120 5.89 7.92 -14.13
C ALA A 120 6.71 6.87 -13.33
N ALA A 121 6.06 6.04 -12.55
CA ALA A 121 6.70 5.01 -11.76
C ALA A 121 5.81 3.77 -11.64
N LEU A 122 6.41 2.61 -11.36
CA LEU A 122 5.67 1.45 -10.92
C LEU A 122 5.43 1.56 -9.41
N TYR A 123 4.19 1.81 -9.01
CA TYR A 123 3.79 1.83 -7.61
C TYR A 123 3.71 0.41 -7.07
N ILE A 124 4.25 0.20 -5.89
CA ILE A 124 4.31 -1.09 -5.20
C ILE A 124 3.47 -0.97 -3.93
N ARG A 125 2.49 -1.85 -3.76
CA ARG A 125 1.60 -1.90 -2.60
C ARG A 125 1.79 -3.20 -1.82
N PRO A 126 2.65 -3.22 -0.80
CA PRO A 126 2.62 -4.26 0.23
C PRO A 126 1.39 -4.08 1.13
N LEU A 127 0.72 -5.17 1.43
CA LEU A 127 -0.43 -5.24 2.31
C LEU A 127 -0.31 -6.47 3.20
N MET A 128 -0.59 -6.32 4.48
CA MET A 128 -0.69 -7.42 5.44
C MET A 128 -2.06 -7.37 6.10
N ILE A 129 -2.77 -8.50 6.13
CA ILE A 129 -4.13 -8.60 6.68
C ILE A 129 -4.24 -9.80 7.63
N GLY A 130 -5.02 -9.63 8.69
CA GLY A 130 -5.44 -10.72 9.57
C GLY A 130 -6.52 -11.58 8.91
N LEU A 131 -6.31 -12.87 8.91
CA LEU A 131 -7.20 -13.89 8.33
C LEU A 131 -7.92 -14.68 9.43
N GLY A 132 -8.63 -15.71 9.00
CA GLY A 132 -9.26 -16.69 9.88
C GLY A 132 -10.66 -16.27 10.37
N ALA A 133 -11.35 -17.21 11.00
CA ALA A 133 -12.69 -17.01 11.51
C ALA A 133 -12.64 -16.56 12.97
N GLN A 134 -13.00 -15.31 13.25
CA GLN A 134 -12.94 -14.76 14.59
C GLN A 134 -14.01 -13.68 14.82
N VAL A 135 -14.74 -13.79 15.93
CA VAL A 135 -15.74 -12.78 16.32
C VAL A 135 -15.24 -11.91 17.47
N GLY A 136 -14.50 -12.47 18.42
CA GLY A 136 -13.98 -11.71 19.57
C GLY A 136 -12.80 -10.81 19.18
N VAL A 137 -12.66 -9.65 19.84
CA VAL A 137 -11.55 -8.71 19.62
C VAL A 137 -10.25 -9.27 20.20
N LYS A 138 -9.48 -9.93 19.39
CA LYS A 138 -8.14 -10.44 19.68
C LYS A 138 -7.32 -10.56 18.38
N PRO A 139 -5.98 -10.65 18.45
CA PRO A 139 -5.15 -10.85 17.27
C PRO A 139 -5.55 -12.10 16.48
N ALA A 140 -5.50 -12.03 15.17
CA ALA A 140 -5.66 -13.19 14.30
C ALA A 140 -4.55 -14.23 14.58
N LEU A 141 -4.83 -15.48 14.29
CA LEU A 141 -3.84 -16.56 14.34
C LEU A 141 -3.14 -16.77 12.99
N GLU A 142 -3.77 -16.29 11.91
CA GLU A 142 -3.28 -16.39 10.55
C GLU A 142 -3.22 -15.01 9.91
N TYR A 143 -2.21 -14.79 9.08
CA TYR A 143 -2.06 -13.56 8.30
C TYR A 143 -1.69 -13.87 6.85
N MET A 144 -2.03 -12.96 5.97
CA MET A 144 -1.51 -12.93 4.60
C MET A 144 -0.75 -11.63 4.39
N PHE A 145 0.49 -11.76 3.95
CA PHE A 145 1.24 -10.68 3.33
C PHE A 145 1.09 -10.80 1.81
N MET A 146 0.80 -9.68 1.15
CA MET A 146 0.63 -9.62 -0.29
C MET A 146 1.30 -8.38 -0.84
N VAL A 147 1.90 -8.49 -2.03
CA VAL A 147 2.43 -7.34 -2.76
C VAL A 147 1.89 -7.37 -4.18
N PHE A 148 1.28 -6.30 -4.61
CA PHE A 148 0.92 -6.05 -6.00
C PHE A 148 1.52 -4.73 -6.50
N VAL A 149 1.54 -4.54 -7.80
CA VAL A 149 2.09 -3.35 -8.44
C VAL A 149 1.10 -2.77 -9.45
N THR A 150 1.22 -1.46 -9.70
CA THR A 150 0.46 -0.78 -10.74
C THR A 150 1.26 0.42 -11.25
N PRO A 151 1.36 0.67 -12.56
CA PRO A 151 1.99 1.87 -13.07
C PRO A 151 1.15 3.11 -12.72
N VAL A 152 1.81 4.17 -12.29
CA VAL A 152 1.16 5.43 -11.88
C VAL A 152 1.89 6.63 -12.47
N GLY A 153 1.14 7.65 -12.84
CA GLY A 153 1.67 8.92 -13.25
C GLY A 153 2.21 9.76 -12.08
N PRO A 154 2.77 10.92 -12.36
CA PRO A 154 3.20 11.86 -11.34
C PRO A 154 1.99 12.32 -10.51
N TYR A 155 2.16 12.36 -9.17
CA TYR A 155 1.09 12.77 -8.26
C TYR A 155 0.61 14.22 -8.55
N PHE A 156 1.53 15.11 -8.87
CA PHE A 156 1.22 16.49 -9.28
C PHE A 156 1.47 16.67 -10.78
N LYS A 157 0.41 16.69 -11.57
CA LYS A 157 0.50 16.86 -13.03
C LYS A 157 1.09 18.21 -13.46
N GLY A 158 1.08 19.21 -12.60
CA GLY A 158 1.60 20.55 -12.86
C GLY A 158 3.06 20.77 -12.51
N GLY A 159 3.83 19.73 -12.18
CA GLY A 159 5.21 19.83 -11.70
C GLY A 159 5.31 20.36 -10.26
N PHE A 160 6.49 20.85 -9.87
CA PHE A 160 6.74 21.37 -8.53
C PHE A 160 6.12 22.76 -8.36
N LYS A 161 4.96 22.82 -7.70
CA LYS A 161 4.22 24.07 -7.42
C LYS A 161 3.76 24.09 -5.97
N PRO A 162 3.67 25.26 -5.34
CA PRO A 162 3.06 25.40 -4.02
C PRO A 162 1.61 24.88 -4.01
N SER A 163 1.24 24.16 -2.97
CA SER A 163 -0.13 23.67 -2.75
C SER A 163 -0.78 24.45 -1.60
N LYS A 164 -2.07 24.76 -1.76
CA LYS A 164 -2.87 25.28 -0.65
C LYS A 164 -3.19 24.14 0.31
N VAL A 165 -3.04 24.40 1.60
CA VAL A 165 -3.39 23.45 2.67
C VAL A 165 -4.38 24.09 3.64
N CYS A 166 -5.25 23.27 4.24
CA CYS A 166 -6.17 23.68 5.29
C CYS A 166 -5.85 22.91 6.56
N ILE A 167 -5.83 23.61 7.69
CA ILE A 167 -5.69 23.00 9.01
C ILE A 167 -7.10 22.65 9.50
N MET A 168 -7.41 21.36 9.57
CA MET A 168 -8.67 20.86 10.14
C MET A 168 -8.53 20.82 11.66
N ARG A 169 -9.39 21.55 12.37
CA ARG A 169 -9.38 21.63 13.85
C ARG A 169 -10.42 20.73 14.50
N ASP A 170 -11.44 20.35 13.76
CA ASP A 170 -12.60 19.60 14.25
C ASP A 170 -12.54 18.11 13.93
N TYR A 171 -11.46 17.66 13.29
CA TYR A 171 -11.28 16.26 12.90
C TYR A 171 -9.85 15.80 13.16
N ASP A 172 -9.72 14.72 13.90
CA ASP A 172 -8.46 14.00 14.06
C ASP A 172 -8.41 12.80 13.11
N ARG A 173 -7.30 12.67 12.39
CA ARG A 173 -7.06 11.48 11.57
C ARG A 173 -6.89 10.22 12.43
N ALA A 174 -6.30 10.37 13.59
CA ALA A 174 -6.13 9.31 14.56
C ALA A 174 -6.11 9.92 15.97
N ALA A 175 -6.74 9.22 16.93
CA ALA A 175 -6.78 9.66 18.31
C ALA A 175 -5.37 9.83 18.91
N PRO A 176 -5.17 10.78 19.82
CA PRO A 176 -3.96 10.86 20.65
C PRO A 176 -3.73 9.51 21.36
N GLN A 177 -2.48 9.03 21.39
CA GLN A 177 -2.09 7.72 21.94
C GLN A 177 -2.76 6.49 21.27
N GLY A 178 -3.43 6.70 20.12
CA GLY A 178 -4.00 5.63 19.29
C GLY A 178 -3.03 5.14 18.20
N THR A 179 -3.59 4.88 17.00
CA THR A 179 -2.85 4.27 15.88
C THR A 179 -2.13 5.27 14.97
N GLY A 180 -2.03 6.55 15.35
CA GLY A 180 -1.47 7.63 14.52
C GLY A 180 -0.03 7.44 14.08
N THR A 181 0.76 6.72 14.86
CA THR A 181 2.19 6.45 14.61
C THR A 181 2.45 5.25 13.71
N ILE A 182 1.42 4.49 13.37
CA ILE A 182 1.52 3.27 12.56
C ILE A 182 0.74 3.39 11.25
N LYS A 183 1.12 2.59 10.25
CA LYS A 183 0.56 2.70 8.91
C LYS A 183 -0.54 1.66 8.69
N VAL A 184 -1.76 2.01 9.11
CA VAL A 184 -2.96 1.15 9.08
C VAL A 184 -4.12 1.85 8.39
N GLY A 185 -5.00 1.10 7.73
CA GLY A 185 -6.12 1.63 6.94
C GLY A 185 -7.12 2.43 7.75
N GLY A 186 -7.33 2.08 9.01
CA GLY A 186 -8.22 2.82 9.91
C GLY A 186 -7.87 4.31 10.02
N ASN A 187 -6.58 4.66 10.00
CA ASN A 187 -6.14 6.06 9.98
C ASN A 187 -6.53 6.78 8.69
N TYR A 188 -6.72 6.05 7.60
CA TYR A 188 -7.09 6.62 6.30
C TYR A 188 -8.59 6.69 6.11
N ALA A 189 -9.35 5.77 6.70
CA ALA A 189 -10.81 5.83 6.68
C ALA A 189 -11.32 7.14 7.32
N ALA A 190 -10.77 7.54 8.47
CA ALA A 190 -11.07 8.82 9.10
C ALA A 190 -10.74 10.04 8.22
N THR A 191 -9.74 9.92 7.35
CA THR A 191 -9.32 11.00 6.43
C THR A 191 -10.37 11.28 5.35
N LEU A 192 -11.24 10.33 5.01
CA LEU A 192 -12.26 10.51 3.96
C LEU A 192 -13.21 11.68 4.25
N VAL A 193 -13.53 11.92 5.51
CA VAL A 193 -14.35 13.08 5.92
C VAL A 193 -13.63 14.39 5.57
N ALA A 194 -12.36 14.52 5.96
CA ALA A 194 -11.56 15.71 5.67
C ALA A 194 -11.33 15.91 4.17
N VAL A 195 -11.07 14.83 3.42
CA VAL A 195 -10.92 14.87 1.96
C VAL A 195 -12.20 15.33 1.28
N SER A 196 -13.37 14.79 1.68
CA SER A 196 -14.65 15.19 1.14
C SER A 196 -14.93 16.67 1.43
N TYR A 197 -14.65 17.14 2.64
CA TYR A 197 -14.81 18.55 3.02
C TYR A 197 -13.92 19.43 2.13
N THR A 198 -12.63 19.13 1.95
CA THR A 198 -11.70 19.94 1.18
C THR A 198 -11.99 19.94 -0.32
N HIS A 199 -12.46 18.84 -0.89
CA HIS A 199 -12.75 18.73 -2.32
C HIS A 199 -14.14 19.22 -2.71
N LEU A 200 -15.14 19.13 -1.80
CA LEU A 200 -16.52 19.48 -2.10
C LEU A 200 -16.92 20.86 -1.57
N THR A 201 -16.30 21.38 -0.52
CA THR A 201 -16.70 22.63 0.13
C THR A 201 -15.74 23.80 -0.05
N LEU A 202 -14.44 23.59 -0.10
CA LEU A 202 -13.48 24.69 -0.27
C LEU A 202 -13.61 25.47 -1.58
N PRO A 203 -14.01 24.89 -2.73
CA PRO A 203 -14.26 25.66 -3.94
C PRO A 203 -15.44 26.62 -3.85
N THR A 204 -16.36 26.40 -2.90
CA THR A 204 -17.59 27.22 -2.71
C THR A 204 -17.47 28.33 -1.70
N ILE A 205 -16.42 28.36 -0.89
CA ILE A 205 -16.17 29.47 0.03
C ILE A 205 -15.44 30.58 -0.72
N ARG A 206 -16.20 31.43 -1.39
CA ARG A 206 -15.74 32.78 -1.74
C ARG A 206 -15.79 33.62 -0.46
N LEU A 207 -14.66 33.96 0.08
CA LEU A 207 -14.49 35.09 0.99
C LEU A 207 -14.57 36.37 0.18
#